data_4489a333ff2052949be0c8d905aa2b7d
#
_entry.id   4489a333ff2052949be0c8d905aa2b7d
#
_cell.length_a   1.000
_cell.length_b   1.000
_cell.length_c   1.000
_cell.angle_alpha   90.00
_cell.angle_beta   90.00
_cell.angle_gamma   90.00
#
_symmetry.space_group_name_H-M   'P 1'
#
loop_
_entity.id
_entity.type
_entity.pdbx_description
1 polymer ?
#
loop_
_entity_poly.entity_id
_entity_poly.type
_entity_poly.pdbx_seq_one_letter_code
_entity_poly.pdbx_strand_id
1 'polypeptide(L)'
;LRIGCFASIARARLPELLRAFRALHPEIKMDVLVRGDELPAALASGEIQLALVDEARAKGFDFLPLADTPLVAVVPPDFPWEGETIPLERLLREPFLSSPDQYIEPFLPPDTPRLEVTASDDGSILSMVAGGLGVSVLSAFSLVGYEGHVRVLQLEEPFALRLGAAVKSLNASGTSARTFLSFLREYYGKNDTP
;
A
#
# COMPACT_ATOMS: atom_id res chain seq x y z
N LEU A 1 -11.79 -11.29 -15.03
CA LEU A 1 -10.71 -11.20 -14.05
C LEU A 1 -11.15 -10.31 -12.89
N ARG A 2 -11.18 -10.83 -11.68
CA ARG A 2 -11.48 -10.08 -10.46
C ARG A 2 -10.19 -9.84 -9.70
N ILE A 3 -9.84 -8.57 -9.51
CA ILE A 3 -8.60 -8.09 -8.89
C ILE A 3 -8.94 -7.46 -7.56
N GLY A 4 -8.29 -7.89 -6.49
CA GLY A 4 -8.35 -7.23 -5.18
C GLY A 4 -7.16 -6.28 -5.00
N CYS A 5 -7.34 -5.17 -4.30
CA CYS A 5 -6.21 -4.29 -3.91
C CYS A 5 -6.58 -3.38 -2.74
N PHE A 6 -5.56 -2.81 -2.09
CA PHE A 6 -5.73 -1.73 -1.12
C PHE A 6 -6.14 -0.41 -1.78
N ALA A 7 -6.77 0.45 -1.01
CA ALA A 7 -7.20 1.77 -1.47
C ALA A 7 -6.02 2.63 -1.97
N SER A 8 -4.86 2.55 -1.31
CA SER A 8 -3.63 3.26 -1.73
C SER A 8 -3.15 2.78 -3.10
N ILE A 9 -3.12 1.47 -3.36
CA ILE A 9 -2.76 0.90 -4.66
C ILE A 9 -3.81 1.27 -5.72
N ALA A 10 -5.11 1.21 -5.36
CA ALA A 10 -6.20 1.58 -6.24
C ALA A 10 -6.09 3.02 -6.75
N ARG A 11 -5.64 3.94 -5.89
CA ARG A 11 -5.43 5.35 -6.27
C ARG A 11 -4.11 5.54 -7.04
N ALA A 12 -3.03 4.97 -6.55
CA ALA A 12 -1.69 5.30 -7.03
C ALA A 12 -1.28 4.58 -8.31
N ARG A 13 -1.72 3.34 -8.52
CA ARG A 13 -1.19 2.47 -9.58
C ARG A 13 -2.24 1.84 -10.47
N LEU A 14 -3.38 1.45 -9.91
CA LEU A 14 -4.35 0.64 -10.63
C LEU A 14 -4.94 1.31 -11.88
N PRO A 15 -5.25 2.63 -11.89
CA PRO A 15 -5.85 3.26 -13.07
C PRO A 15 -4.96 3.15 -14.32
N GLU A 16 -3.66 3.36 -14.15
CA GLU A 16 -2.69 3.26 -15.24
C GLU A 16 -2.51 1.82 -15.71
N LEU A 17 -2.35 0.90 -14.77
CA LEU A 17 -2.22 -0.54 -15.05
C LEU A 17 -3.42 -1.08 -15.82
N LEU A 18 -4.63 -0.78 -15.35
CA LEU A 18 -5.85 -1.28 -16.01
C LEU A 18 -6.07 -0.64 -17.38
N ARG A 19 -5.72 0.64 -17.55
CA ARG A 19 -5.79 1.29 -18.84
C ARG A 19 -4.85 0.63 -19.85
N ALA A 20 -3.60 0.40 -19.45
CA ALA A 20 -2.60 -0.24 -20.30
C ALA A 20 -2.98 -1.70 -20.62
N PHE A 21 -3.42 -2.46 -19.62
CA PHE A 21 -3.85 -3.84 -19.82
C PHE A 21 -5.08 -3.95 -20.74
N ARG A 22 -6.08 -3.10 -20.53
CA ARG A 22 -7.31 -3.09 -21.36
C ARG A 22 -7.03 -2.75 -22.82
N ALA A 23 -6.02 -1.91 -23.09
CA ALA A 23 -5.61 -1.59 -24.44
C ALA A 23 -5.02 -2.80 -25.19
N LEU A 24 -4.35 -3.72 -24.48
CA LEU A 24 -3.76 -4.94 -25.02
C LEU A 24 -4.75 -6.12 -25.05
N HIS A 25 -5.67 -6.16 -24.11
CA HIS A 25 -6.60 -7.28 -23.88
C HIS A 25 -8.04 -6.78 -23.71
N PRO A 26 -8.65 -6.17 -24.74
CA PRO A 26 -10.00 -5.59 -24.66
C PRO A 26 -11.09 -6.64 -24.40
N GLU A 27 -10.83 -7.90 -24.70
CA GLU A 27 -11.75 -9.04 -24.49
C GLU A 27 -11.85 -9.47 -23.02
N ILE A 28 -10.86 -9.12 -22.17
CA ILE A 28 -10.85 -9.51 -20.76
C ILE A 28 -11.65 -8.52 -19.93
N LYS A 29 -12.81 -8.94 -19.44
CA LYS A 29 -13.59 -8.17 -18.47
C LYS A 29 -12.89 -8.17 -17.12
N MET A 30 -12.83 -7.00 -16.48
CA MET A 30 -12.18 -6.80 -15.19
C MET A 30 -13.15 -6.24 -14.17
N ASP A 31 -13.13 -6.82 -12.97
CA ASP A 31 -13.79 -6.31 -11.78
C ASP A 31 -12.72 -5.99 -10.73
N VAL A 32 -12.89 -4.91 -10.00
CA VAL A 32 -11.95 -4.48 -8.96
C VAL A 32 -12.66 -4.47 -7.61
N LEU A 33 -12.02 -5.13 -6.64
CA LEU A 33 -12.44 -5.16 -5.25
C LEU A 33 -11.42 -4.37 -4.43
N VAL A 34 -11.82 -3.19 -3.96
CA VAL A 34 -10.97 -2.38 -3.09
C VAL A 34 -11.35 -2.67 -1.64
N ARG A 35 -10.45 -3.33 -0.91
CA ARG A 35 -10.62 -3.71 0.50
C ARG A 35 -9.27 -3.68 1.23
N GLY A 36 -9.32 -3.84 2.55
CA GLY A 36 -8.16 -3.98 3.44
C GLY A 36 -7.78 -5.44 3.68
N ASP A 37 -7.83 -5.85 4.94
CA ASP A 37 -7.33 -7.14 5.43
C ASP A 37 -8.13 -8.36 4.99
N GLU A 38 -9.32 -8.17 4.43
CA GLU A 38 -10.11 -9.28 3.90
C GLU A 38 -9.59 -9.83 2.56
N LEU A 39 -8.62 -9.16 1.92
CA LEU A 39 -8.08 -9.59 0.62
C LEU A 39 -7.51 -11.02 0.63
N PRO A 40 -6.73 -11.46 1.65
CA PRO A 40 -6.28 -12.85 1.73
C PRO A 40 -7.45 -13.85 1.79
N ALA A 41 -8.50 -13.55 2.55
CA ALA A 41 -9.69 -14.41 2.62
C ALA A 41 -10.45 -14.43 1.30
N ALA A 42 -10.61 -13.29 0.63
CA ALA A 42 -11.22 -13.18 -0.69
C ALA A 42 -10.43 -13.96 -1.76
N LEU A 43 -9.10 -13.94 -1.67
CA LEU A 43 -8.24 -14.74 -2.54
C LEU A 43 -8.36 -16.22 -2.22
N ALA A 44 -8.35 -16.62 -0.95
CA ALA A 44 -8.49 -18.00 -0.52
C ALA A 44 -9.83 -18.60 -0.91
N SER A 45 -10.94 -17.86 -0.84
CA SER A 45 -12.27 -18.31 -1.26
C SER A 45 -12.43 -18.37 -2.79
N GLY A 46 -11.61 -17.62 -3.55
CA GLY A 46 -11.74 -17.43 -5.01
C GLY A 46 -12.74 -16.33 -5.39
N GLU A 47 -13.16 -15.50 -4.44
CA GLU A 47 -13.91 -14.27 -4.72
C GLU A 47 -13.12 -13.37 -5.66
N ILE A 48 -11.79 -13.28 -5.48
CA ILE A 48 -10.85 -12.68 -6.41
C ILE A 48 -9.86 -13.72 -6.93
N GLN A 49 -9.31 -13.50 -8.11
CA GLN A 49 -8.28 -14.37 -8.71
C GLN A 49 -6.88 -13.90 -8.44
N LEU A 50 -6.71 -12.60 -8.17
CA LEU A 50 -5.42 -11.96 -7.92
C LEU A 50 -5.62 -10.82 -6.93
N ALA A 51 -4.65 -10.66 -6.02
CA ALA A 51 -4.59 -9.52 -5.10
C ALA A 51 -3.29 -8.72 -5.32
N LEU A 52 -3.41 -7.40 -5.49
CA LEU A 52 -2.28 -6.50 -5.44
C LEU A 52 -2.10 -6.07 -3.99
N VAL A 53 -1.10 -6.62 -3.34
CA VAL A 53 -0.82 -6.49 -1.91
C VAL A 53 0.68 -6.42 -1.66
N ASP A 54 1.04 -6.19 -0.42
CA ASP A 54 2.41 -6.35 0.04
C ASP A 54 2.77 -7.83 0.30
N GLU A 55 4.05 -8.12 0.38
CA GLU A 55 4.58 -9.46 0.58
C GLU A 55 4.13 -10.10 1.92
N ALA A 56 3.98 -9.30 2.98
CA ALA A 56 3.57 -9.84 4.28
C ALA A 56 2.13 -10.36 4.26
N ARG A 57 1.24 -9.70 3.54
CA ARG A 57 -0.15 -10.12 3.37
C ARG A 57 -0.33 -11.22 2.34
N ALA A 58 0.69 -11.48 1.53
CA ALA A 58 0.71 -12.60 0.58
C ALA A 58 1.09 -13.95 1.21
N LYS A 59 1.33 -14.02 2.52
CA LYS A 59 1.71 -15.27 3.19
C LYS A 59 0.68 -16.38 2.93
N GLY A 60 1.17 -17.54 2.45
CA GLY A 60 0.33 -18.68 2.09
C GLY A 60 -0.16 -18.68 0.64
N PHE A 61 0.24 -17.69 -0.16
CA PHE A 61 -0.05 -17.58 -1.59
C PHE A 61 1.25 -17.48 -2.40
N ASP A 62 1.19 -17.81 -3.66
CA ASP A 62 2.28 -17.51 -4.57
C ASP A 62 2.31 -16.00 -4.83
N PHE A 63 3.51 -15.41 -4.78
CA PHE A 63 3.71 -13.98 -4.86
C PHE A 63 4.66 -13.61 -6.00
N LEU A 64 4.22 -12.68 -6.84
CA LEU A 64 5.04 -12.05 -7.87
C LEU A 64 5.42 -10.65 -7.38
N PRO A 65 6.67 -10.40 -6.96
CA PRO A 65 7.09 -9.06 -6.58
C PRO A 65 7.09 -8.14 -7.81
N LEU A 66 6.68 -6.88 -7.63
CA LEU A 66 6.53 -5.89 -8.70
C LEU A 66 7.34 -4.63 -8.46
N ALA A 67 7.27 -4.05 -7.27
CA ALA A 67 7.96 -2.81 -6.93
C ALA A 67 8.08 -2.64 -5.41
N ASP A 68 9.07 -1.88 -4.99
CA ASP A 68 9.15 -1.40 -3.62
C ASP A 68 8.56 0.02 -3.52
N THR A 69 7.85 0.32 -2.42
CA THR A 69 7.34 1.66 -2.13
C THR A 69 7.88 2.12 -0.77
N PRO A 70 8.45 3.33 -0.67
CA PRO A 70 8.98 3.80 0.60
C PRO A 70 7.86 4.06 1.60
N LEU A 71 8.17 3.82 2.87
CA LEU A 71 7.42 4.38 3.99
C LEU A 71 7.94 5.79 4.27
N VAL A 72 7.02 6.71 4.52
CA VAL A 72 7.32 8.12 4.80
C VAL A 72 6.65 8.55 6.10
N ALA A 73 7.30 9.45 6.81
CA ALA A 73 6.70 10.12 7.95
C ALA A 73 5.69 11.16 7.48
N VAL A 74 4.52 11.17 8.10
CA VAL A 74 3.47 12.15 7.85
C VAL A 74 3.22 12.90 9.16
N VAL A 75 3.39 14.21 9.11
CA VAL A 75 3.31 15.08 10.29
C VAL A 75 2.40 16.29 10.01
N PRO A 76 1.88 16.97 11.04
CA PRO A 76 1.13 18.22 10.86
C PRO A 76 1.95 19.28 10.09
N PRO A 77 1.30 20.22 9.40
CA PRO A 77 2.00 21.24 8.61
C PRO A 77 2.98 22.11 9.42
N ASP A 78 2.63 22.39 10.68
CA ASP A 78 3.38 23.20 11.63
C ASP A 78 4.26 22.37 12.57
N PHE A 79 4.50 21.11 12.24
CA PHE A 79 5.34 20.22 13.04
C PHE A 79 6.75 20.81 13.25
N PRO A 80 7.23 20.93 14.51
CA PRO A 80 8.48 21.62 14.83
C PRO A 80 9.71 20.78 14.49
N TRP A 81 10.01 20.67 13.22
CA TRP A 81 11.15 19.96 12.70
C TRP A 81 11.75 20.68 11.49
N GLU A 82 13.07 20.84 11.49
CA GLU A 82 13.82 21.40 10.36
C GLU A 82 14.43 20.27 9.51
N GLY A 83 14.38 20.43 8.19
CA GLY A 83 14.91 19.45 7.25
C GLY A 83 13.83 18.57 6.60
N GLU A 84 14.28 17.67 5.72
CA GLU A 84 13.44 16.76 4.91
C GLU A 84 13.46 15.32 5.39
N THR A 85 14.40 14.99 6.28
CA THR A 85 14.53 13.65 6.90
C THR A 85 14.28 13.72 8.39
N ILE A 86 13.78 12.64 8.98
CA ILE A 86 13.51 12.54 10.42
C ILE A 86 13.79 11.11 10.91
N PRO A 87 14.49 10.95 12.06
CA PRO A 87 14.64 9.63 12.67
C PRO A 87 13.30 9.14 13.23
N LEU A 88 13.02 7.85 13.09
CA LEU A 88 11.79 7.24 13.62
C LEU A 88 11.64 7.50 15.12
N GLU A 89 12.71 7.41 15.88
CA GLU A 89 12.72 7.69 17.34
C GLU A 89 12.15 9.08 17.69
N ARG A 90 12.39 10.08 16.84
CA ARG A 90 11.83 11.43 17.06
C ARG A 90 10.32 11.46 16.88
N LEU A 91 9.79 10.74 15.88
CA LEU A 91 8.35 10.62 15.66
C LEU A 91 7.66 9.92 16.83
N LEU A 92 8.29 8.89 17.40
CA LEU A 92 7.73 8.09 18.48
C LEU A 92 7.59 8.84 19.83
N ARG A 93 8.08 10.07 19.91
CA ARG A 93 7.85 10.97 21.06
C ARG A 93 6.52 11.72 20.98
N GLU A 94 5.87 11.68 19.83
CA GLU A 94 4.58 12.32 19.58
C GLU A 94 3.44 11.29 19.67
N PRO A 95 2.18 11.73 19.87
CA PRO A 95 1.05 10.83 19.69
C PRO A 95 1.08 10.20 18.31
N PHE A 96 1.19 8.88 18.27
CA PHE A 96 1.33 8.13 17.02
C PHE A 96 -0.04 7.59 16.59
N LEU A 97 -0.48 8.01 15.41
CA LEU A 97 -1.70 7.49 14.79
C LEU A 97 -1.35 6.23 14.00
N SER A 98 -1.88 5.11 14.43
CA SER A 98 -1.66 3.82 13.76
C SER A 98 -2.97 3.07 13.55
N SER A 99 -2.99 2.25 12.52
CA SER A 99 -3.93 1.15 12.40
C SER A 99 -3.24 -0.15 12.83
N PRO A 100 -3.92 -1.07 13.51
CA PRO A 100 -3.33 -2.35 13.93
C PRO A 100 -2.64 -3.13 12.82
N ASP A 101 -3.00 -2.88 11.58
CA ASP A 101 -2.51 -3.56 10.40
C ASP A 101 -1.43 -2.80 9.65
N GLN A 102 -0.94 -1.68 10.20
CA GLN A 102 0.13 -0.92 9.57
C GLN A 102 1.48 -1.64 9.67
N TYR A 103 2.26 -1.48 8.63
CA TYR A 103 3.59 -2.05 8.51
C TYR A 103 4.58 -1.65 9.58
N ILE A 104 4.41 -0.45 10.12
CA ILE A 104 5.30 0.09 11.14
C ILE A 104 5.04 -0.54 12.51
N GLU A 105 3.87 -1.14 12.73
CA GLU A 105 3.49 -1.72 14.02
C GLU A 105 4.54 -2.63 14.68
N PRO A 106 5.19 -3.56 13.96
CA PRO A 106 6.23 -4.40 14.54
C PRO A 106 7.47 -3.65 15.02
N PHE A 107 7.65 -2.41 14.57
CA PHE A 107 8.80 -1.56 14.91
C PHE A 107 8.45 -0.52 15.99
N LEU A 108 7.19 -0.44 16.42
CA LEU A 108 6.77 0.49 17.45
C LEU A 108 7.03 -0.08 18.84
N PRO A 109 7.77 0.62 19.74
CA PRO A 109 7.88 0.26 21.13
C PRO A 109 6.51 0.14 21.80
N PRO A 110 6.34 -0.78 22.77
CA PRO A 110 5.05 -0.99 23.45
C PRO A 110 4.52 0.24 24.20
N ASP A 111 5.41 1.13 24.62
CA ASP A 111 5.13 2.35 25.38
C ASP A 111 4.96 3.61 24.48
N THR A 112 4.98 3.43 23.15
CA THR A 112 4.70 4.53 22.21
C THR A 112 3.33 5.15 22.50
N PRO A 113 3.21 6.46 22.72
CA PRO A 113 1.91 7.13 22.83
C PRO A 113 1.10 6.91 21.54
N ARG A 114 -0.07 6.30 21.65
CA ARG A 114 -0.86 5.89 20.46
C ARG A 114 -2.26 6.41 20.48
N LEU A 115 -2.74 6.77 19.32
CA LEU A 115 -4.16 6.86 19.00
C LEU A 115 -4.45 5.79 17.94
N GLU A 116 -5.06 4.69 18.36
CA GLU A 116 -5.45 3.63 17.43
C GLU A 116 -6.62 4.09 16.56
N VAL A 117 -6.48 3.93 15.26
CA VAL A 117 -7.49 4.28 14.27
C VAL A 117 -7.90 3.02 13.51
N THR A 118 -9.10 2.55 13.78
CA THR A 118 -9.68 1.48 12.96
C THR A 118 -10.28 2.11 11.71
N ALA A 119 -9.55 2.07 10.62
CA ALA A 119 -9.97 2.64 9.35
C ALA A 119 -9.73 1.65 8.21
N SER A 120 -10.57 1.71 7.19
CA SER A 120 -10.44 0.89 5.98
C SER A 120 -9.43 1.46 4.97
N ASP A 121 -8.93 2.67 5.21
CA ASP A 121 -7.96 3.35 4.37
C ASP A 121 -7.14 4.39 5.16
N ASP A 122 -5.97 4.75 4.61
CA ASP A 122 -5.05 5.71 5.23
C ASP A 122 -5.54 7.17 5.16
N GLY A 123 -6.59 7.45 4.41
CA GLY A 123 -7.14 8.81 4.26
C GLY A 123 -7.66 9.39 5.58
N SER A 124 -8.24 8.53 6.42
CA SER A 124 -8.68 8.92 7.78
C SER A 124 -7.49 9.30 8.66
N ILE A 125 -6.40 8.53 8.62
CA ILE A 125 -5.17 8.82 9.36
C ILE A 125 -4.56 10.14 8.87
N LEU A 126 -4.45 10.32 7.55
CA LEU A 126 -3.96 11.56 6.95
C LEU A 126 -4.76 12.78 7.39
N SER A 127 -6.08 12.67 7.45
CA SER A 127 -6.96 13.75 7.90
C SER A 127 -6.78 14.09 9.36
N MET A 128 -6.56 13.08 10.21
CA MET A 128 -6.28 13.28 11.65
C MET A 128 -4.91 13.92 11.87
N VAL A 129 -3.89 13.50 11.10
CA VAL A 129 -2.57 14.16 11.13
C VAL A 129 -2.68 15.61 10.69
N ALA A 130 -3.40 15.90 9.61
CA ALA A 130 -3.66 17.28 9.15
C ALA A 130 -4.37 18.13 10.22
N GLY A 131 -5.23 17.49 11.03
CA GLY A 131 -5.90 18.10 12.16
C GLY A 131 -5.04 18.28 13.43
N GLY A 132 -3.75 17.91 13.38
CA GLY A 132 -2.82 18.08 14.50
C GLY A 132 -2.99 17.05 15.64
N LEU A 133 -3.64 15.91 15.39
CA LEU A 133 -3.86 14.88 16.43
C LEU A 133 -2.61 14.04 16.71
N GLY A 134 -1.60 14.12 15.86
CA GLY A 134 -0.37 13.38 16.03
C GLY A 134 0.37 13.19 14.71
N VAL A 135 1.22 12.17 14.66
CA VAL A 135 2.06 11.81 13.52
C VAL A 135 1.78 10.39 13.07
N SER A 136 2.22 10.03 11.87
CA SER A 136 2.11 8.64 11.37
C SER A 136 3.26 8.31 10.43
N VAL A 137 3.39 7.01 10.11
CA VAL A 137 4.25 6.51 9.05
C VAL A 137 3.39 5.69 8.10
N LEU A 138 3.35 6.11 6.84
CA LEU A 138 2.48 5.53 5.81
C LEU A 138 3.28 5.21 4.54
N SER A 139 2.71 4.37 3.69
CA SER A 139 3.22 4.20 2.33
C SER A 139 3.10 5.51 1.55
N ALA A 140 4.11 5.84 0.76
CA ALA A 140 4.04 7.00 -0.15
C ALA A 140 2.82 6.93 -1.10
N PHE A 141 2.30 5.74 -1.40
CA PHE A 141 1.09 5.58 -2.20
C PHE A 141 -0.18 6.11 -1.51
N SER A 142 -0.19 6.15 -0.19
CA SER A 142 -1.33 6.67 0.58
C SER A 142 -1.54 8.17 0.37
N LEU A 143 -0.49 8.87 -0.03
CA LEU A 143 -0.53 10.31 -0.31
C LEU A 143 -1.08 10.66 -1.69
N VAL A 144 -1.15 9.69 -2.61
CA VAL A 144 -1.64 9.95 -3.97
C VAL A 144 -3.13 10.31 -3.94
N GLY A 145 -3.45 11.51 -4.43
CA GLY A 145 -4.81 12.04 -4.45
C GLY A 145 -5.30 12.57 -3.10
N TYR A 146 -4.44 12.69 -2.10
CA TYR A 146 -4.77 13.38 -0.86
C TYR A 146 -4.55 14.88 -1.04
N GLU A 147 -5.61 15.66 -0.86
CA GLU A 147 -5.61 17.13 -1.04
C GLU A 147 -5.48 17.91 0.28
N GLY A 148 -5.42 17.21 1.41
CA GLY A 148 -5.26 17.84 2.73
C GLY A 148 -3.83 18.30 2.98
N HIS A 149 -3.66 19.16 4.00
CA HIS A 149 -2.38 19.75 4.34
C HIS A 149 -1.66 18.90 5.38
N VAL A 150 -0.71 18.11 4.94
CA VAL A 150 0.26 17.41 5.78
C VAL A 150 1.68 17.72 5.30
N ARG A 151 2.64 17.61 6.18
CA ARG A 151 4.04 17.64 5.82
C ARG A 151 4.57 16.22 5.75
N VAL A 152 5.30 15.91 4.67
CA VAL A 152 5.88 14.59 4.42
C VAL A 152 7.39 14.70 4.62
N LEU A 153 7.96 13.80 5.41
CA LEU A 153 9.38 13.70 5.67
C LEU A 153 9.87 12.29 5.33
N GLN A 154 11.08 12.19 4.84
CA GLN A 154 11.74 10.90 4.67
C GLN A 154 12.17 10.36 6.03
N LEU A 155 12.13 9.04 6.20
CA LEU A 155 12.74 8.41 7.37
C LEU A 155 14.25 8.29 7.17
N GLU A 156 15.03 8.59 8.21
CA GLU A 156 16.49 8.40 8.18
C GLU A 156 16.83 6.91 8.00
N GLU A 157 16.11 6.03 8.68
CA GLU A 157 16.14 4.60 8.45
C GLU A 157 15.14 4.27 7.33
N PRO A 158 15.60 3.90 6.12
CA PRO A 158 14.69 3.64 5.02
C PRO A 158 13.91 2.35 5.24
N PHE A 159 12.60 2.47 5.30
CA PHE A 159 11.67 1.34 5.26
C PHE A 159 10.94 1.34 3.92
N ALA A 160 10.79 0.17 3.34
CA ALA A 160 10.03 0.01 2.12
C ALA A 160 9.10 -1.22 2.18
N LEU A 161 7.98 -1.09 1.52
CA LEU A 161 7.06 -2.20 1.31
C LEU A 161 7.33 -2.84 -0.04
N ARG A 162 7.54 -4.14 -0.06
CA ARG A 162 7.56 -4.89 -1.30
C ARG A 162 6.13 -5.19 -1.73
N LEU A 163 5.71 -4.52 -2.80
CA LEU A 163 4.40 -4.71 -3.41
C LEU A 163 4.46 -5.74 -4.52
N GLY A 164 3.37 -6.48 -4.69
CA GLY A 164 3.30 -7.49 -5.73
C GLY A 164 1.90 -8.01 -5.95
N ALA A 165 1.83 -9.04 -6.79
CA ALA A 165 0.60 -9.75 -7.10
C ALA A 165 0.60 -11.12 -6.41
N ALA A 166 -0.36 -11.32 -5.50
CA ALA A 166 -0.62 -12.61 -4.86
C ALA A 166 -1.69 -13.38 -5.63
N VAL A 167 -1.48 -14.68 -5.81
CA VAL A 167 -2.41 -15.63 -6.41
C VAL A 167 -2.38 -16.95 -5.65
N LYS A 168 -3.45 -17.75 -5.73
CA LYS A 168 -3.45 -19.10 -5.11
C LYS A 168 -2.30 -19.97 -5.60
N SER A 169 -2.03 -19.93 -6.91
CA SER A 169 -0.92 -20.62 -7.53
C SER A 169 -0.57 -19.98 -8.86
N LEU A 170 0.69 -19.63 -9.07
CA LEU A 170 1.19 -19.09 -10.34
C LEU A 170 0.99 -20.07 -11.50
N ASN A 171 1.14 -21.36 -11.22
CA ASN A 171 1.03 -22.42 -12.23
C ASN A 171 -0.40 -22.83 -12.54
N ALA A 172 -1.31 -22.72 -11.56
CA ALA A 172 -2.72 -23.15 -11.66
C ALA A 172 -3.71 -22.00 -11.85
N SER A 173 -3.24 -20.76 -12.03
CA SER A 173 -4.10 -19.61 -12.29
C SER A 173 -4.84 -19.73 -13.62
N GLY A 174 -6.10 -19.29 -13.66
CA GLY A 174 -6.90 -19.24 -14.89
C GLY A 174 -6.28 -18.34 -15.95
N THR A 175 -6.67 -18.52 -17.21
CA THR A 175 -6.07 -17.82 -18.37
C THR A 175 -5.98 -16.31 -18.18
N SER A 176 -7.07 -15.64 -17.80
CA SER A 176 -7.07 -14.17 -17.61
C SER A 176 -6.12 -13.71 -16.50
N ALA A 177 -6.01 -14.47 -15.41
CA ALA A 177 -5.08 -14.14 -14.33
C ALA A 177 -3.62 -14.32 -14.78
N ARG A 178 -3.32 -15.38 -15.50
CA ARG A 178 -1.97 -15.60 -16.08
C ARG A 178 -1.60 -14.50 -17.08
N THR A 179 -2.52 -14.11 -17.94
CA THR A 179 -2.30 -13.01 -18.90
C THR A 179 -1.99 -11.71 -18.17
N PHE A 180 -2.75 -11.41 -17.09
CA PHE A 180 -2.49 -10.22 -16.30
C PHE A 180 -1.16 -10.29 -15.52
N LEU A 181 -0.80 -11.44 -14.96
CA LEU A 181 0.51 -11.64 -14.30
C LEU A 181 1.68 -11.45 -15.28
N SER A 182 1.56 -11.97 -16.51
CA SER A 182 2.58 -11.76 -17.56
C SER A 182 2.70 -10.29 -17.94
N PHE A 183 1.55 -9.61 -18.09
CA PHE A 183 1.53 -8.17 -18.33
C PHE A 183 2.20 -7.39 -17.20
N LEU A 184 1.88 -7.68 -15.93
CA LEU A 184 2.50 -7.00 -14.78
C LEU A 184 4.02 -7.18 -14.77
N ARG A 185 4.50 -8.41 -15.03
CA ARG A 185 5.93 -8.70 -15.11
C ARG A 185 6.64 -7.88 -16.20
N GLU A 186 6.02 -7.77 -17.37
CA GLU A 186 6.57 -6.97 -18.47
C GLU A 186 6.49 -5.48 -18.23
N TYR A 187 5.39 -5.02 -17.63
CA TYR A 187 5.13 -3.62 -17.34
C TYR A 187 6.13 -3.05 -16.34
N TYR A 188 6.33 -3.76 -15.24
CA TYR A 188 7.29 -3.35 -14.21
C TYR A 188 8.74 -3.62 -14.64
N GLY A 189 9.02 -4.71 -15.31
CA GLY A 189 10.37 -4.99 -15.81
C GLY A 189 10.88 -4.00 -16.88
N LYS A 190 9.99 -3.26 -17.53
CA LYS A 190 10.38 -2.18 -18.47
C LYS A 190 10.51 -0.82 -17.77
N ASN A 191 9.83 -0.62 -16.64
CA ASN A 191 9.75 0.66 -15.93
C ASN A 191 10.66 0.70 -14.68
N ASP A 192 11.32 -0.40 -14.32
CA ASP A 192 12.29 -0.50 -13.23
C ASP A 192 13.72 -0.10 -13.64
N THR A 193 13.85 0.73 -14.69
CA THR A 193 15.13 1.41 -14.93
C THR A 193 15.12 2.71 -14.11
N PRO A 194 16.13 2.92 -13.23
CA PRO A 194 16.22 4.01 -12.29
C PRO A 194 16.24 5.38 -12.96
#